data_d6713a131854fddd98bffefbf5c847f8
#
_entry.id   d6713a131854fddd98bffefbf5c847f8
#
_cell.length_a   1.000
_cell.length_b   1.000
_cell.length_c   1.000
_cell.angle_alpha   90.00
_cell.angle_beta   90.00
_cell.angle_gamma   90.00
#
_symmetry.space_group_name_H-M   'P 1'
#
loop_
_entity.id
_entity.type
_entity.pdbx_description
1 polymer ?
#
loop_
_entity_poly.entity_id
_entity_poly.type
_entity_poly.pdbx_seq_one_letter_code
_entity_poly.pdbx_strand_id
1 'polypeptide(L)'
;MSSPHSFDRSPTSSAFSEEERQAASLIIARFRKALDTTLGISEWQERIRGCVEELELPNQRQGISFVQAVLSLPLESKRDLVKRLFETKPIRLKRRSAEALLSIWGIAAQNRYNAILTLSQWDDLKRVFSLKLAAGYRSYKNAQTSLYQSYEYIAKQSAKELCLDGNKQDDCKQEAACGLLQAIDRIEPGRPFASYAFQWTRRRVRNFLMKNSLPISAPINLISEASRSNEDSSTQTLDTKTLALALRNLQKPAIEFTDENWATATYEAQHENEAHCPIEVASKRELVEQLEAALLQLSAKQREVLALRFGLLNREVVDTLQGIARVTGISRQQVARREKRGLSKFESLFSPFQSELA
;
A
#
# COMPACT_ATOMS: atom_id res chain seq x y z
N MET A 1 -29.56 -16.69 -13.15
CA MET A 1 -29.84 -17.67 -12.10
C MET A 1 -28.84 -18.80 -12.25
N SER A 2 -27.70 -18.72 -11.57
CA SER A 2 -26.61 -19.71 -11.65
C SER A 2 -26.69 -20.55 -10.37
N SER A 3 -26.88 -21.82 -10.54
CA SER A 3 -27.00 -22.84 -9.47
C SER A 3 -25.75 -22.84 -8.57
N PRO A 4 -25.89 -23.09 -7.26
CA PRO A 4 -24.77 -23.24 -6.37
C PRO A 4 -24.03 -24.54 -6.73
N HIS A 5 -22.76 -24.41 -7.12
CA HIS A 5 -21.87 -25.55 -7.32
C HIS A 5 -21.82 -26.41 -6.07
N SER A 6 -22.35 -27.63 -6.17
CA SER A 6 -22.17 -28.71 -5.22
C SER A 6 -20.67 -29.01 -5.14
N PHE A 7 -20.05 -28.77 -3.98
CA PHE A 7 -18.70 -29.15 -3.68
C PHE A 7 -18.60 -30.68 -3.64
N ASP A 8 -18.13 -31.26 -4.73
CA ASP A 8 -17.83 -32.68 -4.79
C ASP A 8 -16.60 -32.97 -3.94
N ARG A 9 -16.84 -33.57 -2.77
CA ARG A 9 -15.80 -33.97 -1.80
C ARG A 9 -15.26 -35.31 -2.23
N SER A 10 -14.05 -35.35 -2.78
CA SER A 10 -13.22 -36.57 -2.74
C SER A 10 -12.46 -36.61 -1.42
N PRO A 11 -12.78 -37.51 -0.48
CA PRO A 11 -12.09 -37.63 0.79
C PRO A 11 -10.85 -38.53 0.63
N THR A 12 -9.68 -37.96 0.48
CA THR A 12 -8.43 -38.68 0.68
C THR A 12 -7.61 -37.97 1.75
N SER A 13 -7.56 -38.56 2.89
CA SER A 13 -6.78 -38.44 4.11
C SER A 13 -7.66 -38.21 5.35
N SER A 14 -7.30 -38.85 6.45
CA SER A 14 -7.91 -38.88 7.78
C SER A 14 -8.66 -37.58 8.12
N ALA A 15 -9.97 -37.60 7.93
CA ALA A 15 -10.79 -36.41 8.12
C ALA A 15 -10.82 -36.10 9.61
N PHE A 16 -10.11 -35.04 10.01
CA PHE A 16 -10.31 -34.45 11.34
C PHE A 16 -11.79 -34.25 11.59
N SER A 17 -12.26 -34.65 12.77
CA SER A 17 -13.67 -34.47 13.15
C SER A 17 -13.99 -32.98 13.24
N GLU A 18 -15.25 -32.62 13.10
CA GLU A 18 -15.66 -31.22 13.26
C GLU A 18 -15.34 -30.69 14.66
N GLU A 19 -15.41 -31.55 15.67
CA GLU A 19 -15.05 -31.24 17.07
C GLU A 19 -13.56 -30.90 17.19
N GLU A 20 -12.67 -31.66 16.53
CA GLU A 20 -11.22 -31.39 16.52
C GLU A 20 -10.90 -30.06 15.83
N ARG A 21 -11.58 -29.72 14.74
CA ARG A 21 -11.44 -28.44 14.05
C ARG A 21 -11.90 -27.29 14.93
N GLN A 22 -13.03 -27.44 15.62
CA GLN A 22 -13.52 -26.43 16.57
C GLN A 22 -12.58 -26.27 17.75
N ALA A 23 -12.06 -27.37 18.33
CA ALA A 23 -11.07 -27.33 19.40
C ALA A 23 -9.79 -26.59 18.95
N ALA A 24 -9.26 -26.90 17.76
CA ALA A 24 -8.12 -26.22 17.20
C ALA A 24 -8.38 -24.70 16.96
N SER A 25 -9.56 -24.35 16.47
CA SER A 25 -9.95 -22.94 16.27
C SER A 25 -10.00 -22.15 17.58
N LEU A 26 -10.51 -22.79 18.65
CA LEU A 26 -10.54 -22.21 20.00
C LEU A 26 -9.14 -21.97 20.57
N ILE A 27 -8.18 -22.89 20.34
CA ILE A 27 -6.79 -22.75 20.77
C ILE A 27 -6.17 -21.52 20.10
N ILE A 28 -6.33 -21.39 18.78
CA ILE A 28 -5.79 -20.26 18.03
C ILE A 28 -6.40 -18.94 18.49
N ALA A 29 -7.73 -18.88 18.63
CA ALA A 29 -8.43 -17.68 19.06
C ALA A 29 -8.02 -17.26 20.48
N ARG A 30 -7.86 -18.21 21.40
CA ARG A 30 -7.38 -17.94 22.78
C ARG A 30 -5.95 -17.41 22.78
N PHE A 31 -5.06 -18.00 22.01
CA PHE A 31 -3.68 -17.55 21.92
C PHE A 31 -3.60 -16.14 21.30
N ARG A 32 -4.33 -15.88 20.21
CA ARG A 32 -4.44 -14.55 19.62
C ARG A 32 -4.96 -13.52 20.62
N LYS A 33 -6.05 -13.82 21.32
CA LYS A 33 -6.63 -12.94 22.34
C LYS A 33 -5.63 -12.65 23.47
N ALA A 34 -4.84 -13.65 23.87
CA ALA A 34 -3.81 -13.47 24.88
C ALA A 34 -2.71 -12.49 24.44
N LEU A 35 -2.23 -12.63 23.20
CA LEU A 35 -1.25 -11.69 22.62
C LEU A 35 -1.85 -10.29 22.46
N ASP A 36 -3.05 -10.18 21.89
CA ASP A 36 -3.73 -8.90 21.65
C ASP A 36 -4.02 -8.15 22.96
N THR A 37 -4.47 -8.86 24.00
CA THR A 37 -4.68 -8.27 25.33
C THR A 37 -3.37 -7.78 25.92
N THR A 38 -2.28 -8.54 25.77
CA THR A 38 -0.96 -8.16 26.26
C THR A 38 -0.43 -6.92 25.56
N LEU A 39 -0.53 -6.87 24.22
CA LEU A 39 -0.09 -5.74 23.42
C LEU A 39 -1.00 -4.51 23.53
N GLY A 40 -2.26 -4.69 23.92
CA GLY A 40 -3.23 -3.61 24.12
C GLY A 40 -3.10 -2.86 25.45
N ILE A 41 -2.19 -3.28 26.33
CA ILE A 41 -1.95 -2.63 27.63
C ILE A 41 -1.33 -1.25 27.41
N SER A 42 -1.99 -0.19 27.91
CA SER A 42 -1.58 1.19 27.68
C SER A 42 -0.19 1.53 28.23
N GLU A 43 0.19 0.93 29.34
CA GLU A 43 1.47 1.14 30.00
C GLU A 43 2.69 0.64 29.19
N TRP A 44 2.44 -0.22 28.20
CA TRP A 44 3.50 -0.76 27.34
C TRP A 44 3.64 -0.07 25.98
N GLN A 45 2.78 0.88 25.66
CA GLN A 45 2.77 1.48 24.30
C GLN A 45 4.09 2.14 23.90
N GLU A 46 4.76 2.84 24.81
CA GLU A 46 6.07 3.44 24.51
C GLU A 46 7.15 2.38 24.22
N ARG A 47 7.15 1.30 25.02
CA ARG A 47 8.07 0.19 24.80
C ARG A 47 7.78 -0.56 23.50
N ILE A 48 6.50 -0.75 23.21
CA ILE A 48 6.11 -1.39 21.95
C ILE A 48 6.65 -0.57 20.77
N ARG A 49 6.63 0.77 20.84
CA ARG A 49 7.23 1.63 19.80
C ARG A 49 8.73 1.36 19.63
N GLY A 50 9.48 1.38 20.71
CA GLY A 50 10.90 1.06 20.68
C GLY A 50 11.19 -0.34 20.11
N CYS A 51 10.43 -1.36 20.54
CA CYS A 51 10.58 -2.72 20.02
C CYS A 51 10.17 -2.85 18.53
N VAL A 52 9.20 -2.07 18.06
CA VAL A 52 8.78 -2.05 16.64
C VAL A 52 9.87 -1.43 15.78
N GLU A 53 10.50 -0.36 16.25
CA GLU A 53 11.63 0.28 15.57
C GLU A 53 12.84 -0.65 15.47
N GLU A 54 13.19 -1.34 16.57
CA GLU A 54 14.28 -2.33 16.58
C GLU A 54 14.03 -3.55 15.69
N LEU A 55 12.76 -3.96 15.49
CA LEU A 55 12.38 -5.11 14.68
C LEU A 55 12.17 -4.76 13.21
N GLU A 56 12.38 -3.51 12.81
CA GLU A 56 12.14 -3.01 11.44
C GLU A 56 10.75 -3.40 10.90
N LEU A 57 9.76 -3.44 11.78
CA LEU A 57 8.40 -3.83 11.38
C LEU A 57 7.81 -2.76 10.44
N PRO A 58 7.03 -3.17 9.43
CA PRO A 58 6.57 -2.27 8.38
C PRO A 58 5.84 -1.06 8.95
N ASN A 59 6.29 0.11 8.54
CA ASN A 59 5.78 1.42 8.96
C ASN A 59 4.25 1.51 8.85
N GLN A 60 3.68 2.24 9.78
CA GLN A 60 2.25 2.49 9.90
C GLN A 60 1.69 3.05 8.58
N ARG A 61 0.64 2.44 8.07
CA ARG A 61 -0.17 3.03 7.01
C ARG A 61 -0.80 4.32 7.56
N GLN A 62 -0.66 5.41 6.82
CA GLN A 62 -1.28 6.68 7.18
C GLN A 62 -2.77 6.48 7.52
N GLY A 63 -3.21 6.95 8.69
CA GLY A 63 -4.60 6.87 9.14
C GLY A 63 -4.97 5.71 10.09
N ILE A 64 -4.08 4.75 10.34
CA ILE A 64 -4.33 3.67 11.32
C ILE A 64 -3.67 4.05 12.65
N SER A 65 -4.40 3.91 13.78
CA SER A 65 -3.78 4.13 15.08
C SER A 65 -2.66 3.12 15.33
N PHE A 66 -1.60 3.53 16.05
CA PHE A 66 -0.46 2.68 16.36
C PHE A 66 -0.88 1.33 16.97
N VAL A 67 -1.82 1.36 17.89
CA VAL A 67 -2.35 0.14 18.55
C VAL A 67 -3.00 -0.80 17.52
N GLN A 68 -3.79 -0.26 16.60
CA GLN A 68 -4.42 -1.07 15.55
C GLN A 68 -3.38 -1.66 14.59
N ALA A 69 -2.33 -0.89 14.27
CA ALA A 69 -1.24 -1.38 13.43
C ALA A 69 -0.53 -2.57 14.09
N VAL A 70 -0.21 -2.48 15.39
CA VAL A 70 0.39 -3.58 16.17
C VAL A 70 -0.55 -4.79 16.27
N LEU A 71 -1.85 -4.55 16.52
CA LEU A 71 -2.84 -5.63 16.60
C LEU A 71 -3.10 -6.31 15.24
N SER A 72 -2.77 -5.67 14.13
CA SER A 72 -2.89 -6.27 12.78
C SER A 72 -1.69 -7.14 12.37
N LEU A 73 -0.60 -7.14 13.14
CA LEU A 73 0.60 -7.94 12.85
C LEU A 73 0.30 -9.44 12.82
N PRO A 74 1.12 -10.25 12.12
CA PRO A 74 1.08 -11.71 12.21
C PRO A 74 1.27 -12.19 13.64
N LEU A 75 0.70 -13.35 13.99
CA LEU A 75 0.79 -13.92 15.35
C LEU A 75 2.23 -14.15 15.81
N GLU A 76 3.12 -14.51 14.90
CA GLU A 76 4.56 -14.71 15.18
C GLU A 76 5.22 -13.39 15.58
N SER A 77 5.02 -12.33 14.82
CA SER A 77 5.55 -10.99 15.16
C SER A 77 4.99 -10.48 16.49
N LYS A 78 3.70 -10.71 16.76
CA LYS A 78 3.10 -10.39 18.06
C LYS A 78 3.74 -11.17 19.21
N ARG A 79 4.02 -12.47 19.01
CA ARG A 79 4.72 -13.29 20.00
C ARG A 79 6.11 -12.73 20.31
N ASP A 80 6.86 -12.37 19.29
CA ASP A 80 8.23 -11.86 19.44
C ASP A 80 8.23 -10.48 20.12
N LEU A 81 7.27 -9.62 19.79
CA LEU A 81 7.06 -8.36 20.52
C LEU A 81 6.74 -8.61 21.99
N VAL A 82 5.81 -9.51 22.29
CA VAL A 82 5.46 -9.85 23.67
C VAL A 82 6.66 -10.42 24.42
N LYS A 83 7.45 -11.29 23.81
CA LYS A 83 8.69 -11.82 24.40
C LYS A 83 9.65 -10.69 24.78
N ARG A 84 9.93 -9.77 23.84
CA ARG A 84 10.81 -8.61 24.09
C ARG A 84 10.28 -7.67 25.17
N LEU A 85 8.96 -7.45 25.25
CA LEU A 85 8.36 -6.64 26.32
C LEU A 85 8.68 -7.17 27.73
N PHE A 86 8.72 -8.49 27.90
CA PHE A 86 9.07 -9.12 29.17
C PHE A 86 10.58 -9.21 29.43
N GLU A 87 11.42 -9.12 28.40
CA GLU A 87 12.88 -9.08 28.53
C GLU A 87 13.39 -7.71 29.03
N THR A 88 12.61 -6.65 28.87
CA THR A 88 12.97 -5.31 29.30
C THR A 88 12.80 -5.08 30.81
N LYS A 89 13.24 -3.91 31.31
CA LYS A 89 13.11 -3.53 32.74
C LYS A 89 11.65 -3.57 33.21
N PRO A 90 11.37 -3.85 34.51
CA PRO A 90 10.03 -3.91 35.06
C PRO A 90 9.26 -2.60 34.84
N ILE A 91 7.96 -2.70 34.56
CA ILE A 91 7.04 -1.57 34.41
C ILE A 91 6.00 -1.60 35.53
N ARG A 92 5.57 -0.43 35.97
CA ARG A 92 4.41 -0.29 36.83
C ARG A 92 3.14 -0.52 36.01
N LEU A 93 2.45 -1.62 36.28
CA LEU A 93 1.14 -1.89 35.70
C LEU A 93 0.04 -1.42 36.64
N LYS A 94 -1.01 -0.82 36.09
CA LYS A 94 -2.23 -0.58 36.85
C LYS A 94 -2.83 -1.92 37.27
N ARG A 95 -3.51 -1.95 38.42
CA ARG A 95 -4.12 -3.18 38.94
C ARG A 95 -4.99 -3.91 37.90
N ARG A 96 -5.84 -3.16 37.20
CA ARG A 96 -6.72 -3.74 36.14
C ARG A 96 -5.92 -4.40 34.99
N SER A 97 -4.84 -3.75 34.56
CA SER A 97 -3.97 -4.27 33.50
C SER A 97 -3.21 -5.52 33.95
N ALA A 98 -2.74 -5.55 35.19
CA ALA A 98 -2.09 -6.71 35.78
C ALA A 98 -3.08 -7.90 35.95
N GLU A 99 -4.27 -7.66 36.47
CA GLU A 99 -5.32 -8.67 36.61
C GLU A 99 -5.74 -9.25 35.26
N ALA A 100 -5.91 -8.41 34.24
CA ALA A 100 -6.22 -8.86 32.86
C ALA A 100 -5.10 -9.72 32.28
N LEU A 101 -3.83 -9.32 32.45
CA LEU A 101 -2.66 -10.07 31.99
C LEU A 101 -2.59 -11.46 32.65
N LEU A 102 -2.70 -11.50 33.99
CA LEU A 102 -2.61 -12.75 34.73
C LEU A 102 -3.75 -13.72 34.40
N SER A 103 -4.97 -13.18 34.28
CA SER A 103 -6.16 -13.96 33.94
C SER A 103 -6.07 -14.55 32.54
N ILE A 104 -5.68 -13.77 31.53
CA ILE A 104 -5.64 -14.25 30.13
C ILE A 104 -4.58 -15.32 29.91
N TRP A 105 -3.48 -15.28 30.67
CA TRP A 105 -2.41 -16.29 30.62
C TRP A 105 -2.62 -17.44 31.61
N GLY A 106 -3.71 -17.44 32.39
CA GLY A 106 -3.99 -18.47 33.37
C GLY A 106 -2.91 -18.56 34.45
N ILE A 107 -2.38 -17.41 34.90
CA ILE A 107 -1.42 -17.32 35.99
C ILE A 107 -2.21 -17.00 37.26
N ALA A 108 -2.17 -17.90 38.23
CA ALA A 108 -2.83 -17.69 39.50
C ALA A 108 -2.15 -16.52 40.26
N ALA A 109 -2.92 -15.50 40.57
CA ALA A 109 -2.46 -14.42 41.45
C ALA A 109 -2.48 -14.90 42.89
N GLN A 110 -1.38 -15.44 43.41
CA GLN A 110 -1.26 -15.85 44.80
C GLN A 110 -1.20 -14.66 45.77
N ASN A 111 -0.82 -13.49 45.29
CA ASN A 111 -0.82 -12.24 46.07
C ASN A 111 -1.52 -11.13 45.27
N ARG A 112 -2.37 -10.35 45.96
CA ARG A 112 -2.93 -9.10 45.41
C ARG A 112 -1.76 -8.19 45.05
N TYR A 113 -1.42 -8.13 43.78
CA TYR A 113 -0.37 -7.25 43.31
C TYR A 113 -0.73 -5.81 43.64
N ASN A 114 -0.07 -5.26 44.67
CA ASN A 114 -0.02 -3.83 44.82
C ASN A 114 0.70 -3.25 43.62
N ALA A 115 0.34 -2.06 43.20
CA ALA A 115 0.74 -1.37 41.98
C ALA A 115 2.27 -1.28 41.70
N ILE A 116 3.11 -1.95 42.45
CA ILE A 116 4.57 -1.98 42.35
C ILE A 116 5.03 -3.44 42.46
N LEU A 117 5.33 -4.05 41.32
CA LEU A 117 6.08 -5.31 41.31
C LEU A 117 7.52 -5.03 41.78
N THR A 118 7.97 -5.70 42.81
CA THR A 118 9.39 -5.72 43.20
C THR A 118 10.21 -6.44 42.10
N LEU A 119 11.51 -6.18 42.05
CA LEU A 119 12.40 -6.83 41.04
C LEU A 119 12.29 -8.35 41.08
N SER A 120 12.27 -8.96 42.29
CA SER A 120 12.12 -10.41 42.44
C SER A 120 10.78 -10.93 41.95
N GLN A 121 9.69 -10.23 42.22
CA GLN A 121 8.35 -10.58 41.71
C GLN A 121 8.28 -10.45 40.17
N TRP A 122 9.01 -9.50 39.61
CA TRP A 122 9.09 -9.36 38.14
C TRP A 122 9.83 -10.55 37.50
N ASP A 123 10.94 -10.99 38.07
CA ASP A 123 11.70 -12.10 37.52
C ASP A 123 10.92 -13.43 37.61
N ASP A 124 10.19 -13.65 38.69
CA ASP A 124 9.27 -14.78 38.83
C ASP A 124 8.15 -14.73 37.80
N LEU A 125 7.52 -13.56 37.64
CA LEU A 125 6.49 -13.35 36.62
C LEU A 125 7.04 -13.60 35.23
N LYS A 126 8.20 -13.06 34.90
CA LYS A 126 8.89 -13.24 33.63
C LYS A 126 9.13 -14.74 33.34
N ARG A 127 9.62 -15.48 34.32
CA ARG A 127 9.87 -16.92 34.19
C ARG A 127 8.58 -17.69 33.92
N VAL A 128 7.54 -17.50 34.72
CA VAL A 128 6.25 -18.18 34.56
C VAL A 128 5.60 -17.78 33.23
N PHE A 129 5.67 -16.49 32.88
CA PHE A 129 5.11 -15.97 31.64
C PHE A 129 5.81 -16.57 30.41
N SER A 130 7.14 -16.64 30.39
CA SER A 130 7.89 -17.23 29.28
C SER A 130 7.55 -18.69 29.07
N LEU A 131 7.34 -19.47 30.15
CA LEU A 131 6.89 -20.87 30.07
C LEU A 131 5.47 -20.96 29.48
N LYS A 132 4.53 -20.12 29.93
CA LYS A 132 3.16 -20.08 29.42
C LYS A 132 3.10 -19.63 27.96
N LEU A 133 3.90 -18.64 27.57
CA LEU A 133 4.03 -18.19 26.18
C LEU A 133 4.56 -19.31 25.27
N ALA A 134 5.61 -20.03 25.71
CA ALA A 134 6.19 -21.13 24.96
C ALA A 134 5.22 -22.33 24.81
N ALA A 135 4.49 -22.66 25.87
CA ALA A 135 3.47 -23.71 25.84
C ALA A 135 2.28 -23.33 24.94
N GLY A 136 1.78 -22.10 25.09
CA GLY A 136 0.71 -21.55 24.25
C GLY A 136 1.08 -21.51 22.77
N TYR A 137 2.32 -21.12 22.45
CA TYR A 137 2.82 -21.11 21.09
C TYR A 137 2.94 -22.52 20.47
N ARG A 138 3.40 -23.51 21.24
CA ARG A 138 3.42 -24.92 20.79
C ARG A 138 2.00 -25.41 20.48
N SER A 139 1.06 -25.18 21.39
CA SER A 139 -0.34 -25.56 21.18
C SER A 139 -0.94 -24.87 19.95
N TYR A 140 -0.65 -23.57 19.77
CA TYR A 140 -1.04 -22.81 18.58
C TYR A 140 -0.47 -23.43 17.30
N LYS A 141 0.84 -23.75 17.25
CA LYS A 141 1.46 -24.34 16.07
C LYS A 141 0.86 -25.71 15.72
N ASN A 142 0.62 -26.55 16.71
CA ASN A 142 -0.04 -27.84 16.50
C ASN A 142 -1.46 -27.66 15.94
N ALA A 143 -2.23 -26.74 16.51
CA ALA A 143 -3.58 -26.43 16.05
C ALA A 143 -3.58 -25.81 14.62
N GLN A 144 -2.60 -24.92 14.33
CA GLN A 144 -2.40 -24.37 13.00
C GLN A 144 -2.11 -25.45 11.96
N THR A 145 -1.23 -26.38 12.28
CA THR A 145 -0.87 -27.51 11.39
C THR A 145 -2.08 -28.41 11.14
N SER A 146 -2.82 -28.78 12.19
CA SER A 146 -4.04 -29.61 12.05
C SER A 146 -5.11 -28.95 11.16
N LEU A 147 -5.37 -27.65 11.37
CA LEU A 147 -6.30 -26.91 10.52
C LEU A 147 -5.79 -26.75 9.10
N TYR A 148 -4.48 -26.49 8.92
CA TYR A 148 -3.91 -26.40 7.59
C TYR A 148 -4.08 -27.71 6.82
N GLN A 149 -3.77 -28.84 7.40
CA GLN A 149 -3.98 -30.17 6.79
C GLN A 149 -5.44 -30.43 6.46
N SER A 150 -6.38 -30.04 7.33
CA SER A 150 -7.81 -30.19 7.10
C SER A 150 -8.36 -29.37 5.93
N TYR A 151 -7.75 -28.22 5.65
CA TYR A 151 -8.23 -27.25 4.65
C TYR A 151 -7.27 -27.03 3.48
N GLU A 152 -6.17 -27.79 3.39
CA GLU A 152 -5.16 -27.68 2.32
C GLU A 152 -5.77 -27.81 0.93
N TYR A 153 -6.84 -28.62 0.79
CA TYR A 153 -7.57 -28.77 -0.48
C TYR A 153 -8.10 -27.44 -1.03
N ILE A 154 -8.49 -26.50 -0.16
CA ILE A 154 -8.96 -25.16 -0.56
C ILE A 154 -7.82 -24.38 -1.24
N ALA A 155 -6.63 -24.46 -0.70
CA ALA A 155 -5.47 -23.78 -1.29
C ALA A 155 -5.10 -24.39 -2.65
N LYS A 156 -5.08 -25.73 -2.75
CA LYS A 156 -4.81 -26.44 -4.00
C LYS A 156 -5.86 -26.12 -5.07
N GLN A 157 -7.14 -26.12 -4.70
CA GLN A 157 -8.24 -25.79 -5.60
C GLN A 157 -8.16 -24.34 -6.07
N SER A 158 -7.96 -23.38 -5.17
CA SER A 158 -7.85 -21.95 -5.52
C SER A 158 -6.70 -21.67 -6.48
N ALA A 159 -5.54 -22.34 -6.29
CA ALA A 159 -4.41 -22.21 -7.19
C ALA A 159 -4.73 -22.81 -8.58
N LYS A 160 -5.36 -24.00 -8.64
CA LYS A 160 -5.73 -24.64 -9.89
C LYS A 160 -6.75 -23.84 -10.71
N GLU A 161 -7.74 -23.24 -10.04
CA GLU A 161 -8.79 -22.45 -10.71
C GLU A 161 -8.29 -21.12 -11.27
N LEU A 162 -7.33 -20.47 -10.62
CA LEU A 162 -6.91 -19.13 -10.98
C LEU A 162 -5.65 -19.09 -11.82
N CYS A 163 -4.75 -20.07 -11.67
CA CYS A 163 -3.49 -20.13 -12.40
C CYS A 163 -3.63 -21.06 -13.60
N LEU A 164 -3.75 -20.44 -14.80
CA LEU A 164 -3.81 -21.16 -16.06
C LEU A 164 -2.43 -21.46 -16.63
N ASP A 165 -1.40 -20.72 -16.18
CA ASP A 165 -0.02 -20.87 -16.61
C ASP A 165 0.68 -21.95 -15.79
N GLY A 166 1.05 -23.05 -16.45
CA GLY A 166 1.72 -24.19 -15.80
C GLY A 166 3.04 -23.83 -15.12
N ASN A 167 3.78 -22.85 -15.66
CA ASN A 167 5.07 -22.43 -15.11
C ASN A 167 4.93 -21.70 -13.76
N LYS A 168 3.78 -21.04 -13.52
CA LYS A 168 3.50 -20.30 -12.29
C LYS A 168 2.64 -21.08 -11.29
N GLN A 169 2.29 -22.32 -11.60
CA GLN A 169 1.33 -23.08 -10.81
C GLN A 169 1.84 -23.38 -9.38
N ASP A 170 3.13 -23.67 -9.23
CA ASP A 170 3.70 -23.97 -7.91
C ASP A 170 3.81 -22.72 -7.05
N ASP A 171 4.15 -21.58 -7.63
CA ASP A 171 4.12 -20.29 -6.95
C ASP A 171 2.70 -19.92 -6.50
N CYS A 172 1.72 -20.14 -7.36
CA CYS A 172 0.31 -19.94 -7.00
C CYS A 172 -0.14 -20.86 -5.86
N LYS A 173 0.33 -22.11 -5.81
CA LYS A 173 0.07 -23.02 -4.68
C LYS A 173 0.68 -22.51 -3.38
N GLN A 174 1.92 -22.01 -3.43
CA GLN A 174 2.58 -21.42 -2.26
C GLN A 174 1.86 -20.17 -1.77
N GLU A 175 1.47 -19.28 -2.67
CA GLU A 175 0.72 -18.08 -2.32
C GLU A 175 -0.67 -18.41 -1.76
N ALA A 176 -1.35 -19.43 -2.31
CA ALA A 176 -2.60 -19.93 -1.75
C ALA A 176 -2.41 -20.51 -0.35
N ALA A 177 -1.34 -21.27 -0.11
CA ALA A 177 -0.98 -21.80 1.20
C ALA A 177 -0.73 -20.67 2.21
N CYS A 178 0.01 -19.62 1.81
CA CYS A 178 0.17 -18.41 2.62
C CYS A 178 -1.16 -17.73 2.94
N GLY A 179 -2.07 -17.67 1.98
CA GLY A 179 -3.42 -17.15 2.18
C GLY A 179 -4.23 -17.97 3.18
N LEU A 180 -4.14 -19.30 3.11
CA LEU A 180 -4.79 -20.21 4.05
C LEU A 180 -4.24 -20.02 5.48
N LEU A 181 -2.93 -19.94 5.65
CA LEU A 181 -2.31 -19.69 6.96
C LEU A 181 -2.77 -18.36 7.56
N GLN A 182 -2.84 -17.29 6.75
CA GLN A 182 -3.37 -16.00 7.20
C GLN A 182 -4.84 -16.07 7.62
N ALA A 183 -5.65 -16.88 6.93
CA ALA A 183 -7.04 -17.11 7.31
C ALA A 183 -7.13 -17.88 8.64
N ILE A 184 -6.30 -18.92 8.84
CA ILE A 184 -6.24 -19.70 10.09
C ILE A 184 -5.87 -18.80 11.27
N ASP A 185 -4.90 -17.90 11.12
CA ASP A 185 -4.49 -16.98 12.19
C ASP A 185 -5.61 -16.02 12.64
N ARG A 186 -6.58 -15.78 11.75
CA ARG A 186 -7.72 -14.89 11.99
C ARG A 186 -9.05 -15.63 12.22
N ILE A 187 -8.97 -16.95 12.42
CA ILE A 187 -10.16 -17.78 12.60
C ILE A 187 -11.04 -17.29 13.77
N GLU A 188 -12.35 -17.27 13.55
CA GLU A 188 -13.34 -16.99 14.58
C GLU A 188 -14.10 -18.29 14.87
N PRO A 189 -14.03 -18.80 16.12
CA PRO A 189 -14.76 -20.01 16.49
C PRO A 189 -16.27 -19.84 16.27
N GLY A 190 -16.92 -20.90 15.76
CA GLY A 190 -18.36 -20.90 15.50
C GLY A 190 -18.78 -20.33 14.15
N ARG A 191 -17.87 -19.77 13.35
CA ARG A 191 -18.17 -19.35 11.97
C ARG A 191 -17.71 -20.40 10.94
N PRO A 192 -18.42 -20.55 9.80
CA PRO A 192 -18.02 -21.45 8.73
C PRO A 192 -16.68 -21.00 8.14
N PHE A 193 -15.63 -21.77 8.41
CA PHE A 193 -14.26 -21.38 8.06
C PHE A 193 -13.95 -21.60 6.57
N ALA A 194 -14.50 -22.62 5.93
CA ALA A 194 -14.16 -22.97 4.55
C ALA A 194 -14.37 -21.81 3.56
N SER A 195 -15.54 -21.15 3.62
CA SER A 195 -15.84 -20.01 2.75
C SER A 195 -14.93 -18.81 3.00
N TYR A 196 -14.58 -18.57 4.27
CA TYR A 196 -13.66 -17.51 4.65
C TYR A 196 -12.23 -17.80 4.14
N ALA A 197 -11.74 -19.03 4.33
CA ALA A 197 -10.44 -19.48 3.84
C ALA A 197 -10.35 -19.37 2.31
N PHE A 198 -11.42 -19.75 1.61
CA PHE A 198 -11.48 -19.67 0.15
C PHE A 198 -11.33 -18.21 -0.36
N GLN A 199 -11.96 -17.24 0.30
CA GLN A 199 -11.79 -15.83 -0.06
C GLN A 199 -10.35 -15.35 0.13
N TRP A 200 -9.68 -15.74 1.23
CA TRP A 200 -8.29 -15.37 1.51
C TRP A 200 -7.32 -15.99 0.51
N THR A 201 -7.47 -17.28 0.21
CA THR A 201 -6.62 -17.98 -0.75
C THR A 201 -6.75 -17.39 -2.15
N ARG A 202 -7.98 -17.16 -2.62
CA ARG A 202 -8.22 -16.54 -3.94
C ARG A 202 -7.68 -15.12 -4.02
N ARG A 203 -7.89 -14.31 -2.98
CA ARG A 203 -7.37 -12.94 -2.94
C ARG A 203 -5.85 -12.94 -3.02
N ARG A 204 -5.19 -13.85 -2.31
CA ARG A 204 -3.73 -13.94 -2.29
C ARG A 204 -3.17 -14.32 -3.66
N VAL A 205 -3.73 -15.35 -4.28
CA VAL A 205 -3.33 -15.79 -5.63
C VAL A 205 -3.58 -14.70 -6.67
N ARG A 206 -4.74 -14.04 -6.65
CA ARG A 206 -5.02 -12.91 -7.55
C ARG A 206 -4.01 -11.79 -7.40
N ASN A 207 -3.70 -11.40 -6.18
CA ASN A 207 -2.72 -10.35 -5.91
C ASN A 207 -1.33 -10.72 -6.44
N PHE A 208 -0.94 -11.99 -6.30
CA PHE A 208 0.31 -12.52 -6.85
C PHE A 208 0.31 -12.46 -8.38
N LEU A 209 -0.74 -12.96 -9.03
CA LEU A 209 -0.86 -12.93 -10.49
C LEU A 209 -0.87 -11.50 -11.02
N MET A 210 -1.60 -10.58 -10.38
CA MET A 210 -1.63 -9.17 -10.77
C MET A 210 -0.25 -8.51 -10.67
N LYS A 211 0.51 -8.78 -9.60
CA LYS A 211 1.87 -8.24 -9.45
C LYS A 211 2.83 -8.76 -10.51
N ASN A 212 2.71 -10.04 -10.87
CA ASN A 212 3.61 -10.71 -11.80
C ASN A 212 3.13 -10.66 -13.26
N SER A 213 2.01 -10.00 -13.54
CA SER A 213 1.53 -9.75 -14.91
C SER A 213 2.19 -8.53 -15.55
N LEU A 214 2.89 -7.72 -14.78
CA LEU A 214 3.54 -6.52 -15.26
C LEU A 214 5.06 -6.68 -15.26
N PRO A 215 5.77 -6.21 -16.29
CA PRO A 215 7.23 -6.21 -16.32
C PRO A 215 7.83 -5.26 -15.27
N ILE A 216 7.06 -4.27 -14.79
CA ILE A 216 7.45 -3.32 -13.77
C ILE A 216 6.55 -3.50 -12.55
N SER A 217 7.16 -3.57 -11.35
CA SER A 217 6.39 -3.70 -10.11
C SER A 217 5.58 -2.44 -9.82
N ALA A 218 4.25 -2.60 -9.73
CA ALA A 218 3.34 -1.52 -9.39
C ALA A 218 2.50 -1.87 -8.14
N PRO A 219 2.07 -0.86 -7.34
CA PRO A 219 1.18 -1.08 -6.21
C PRO A 219 -0.15 -1.72 -6.65
N ILE A 220 -0.62 -2.72 -5.91
CA ILE A 220 -1.85 -3.48 -6.27
C ILE A 220 -3.07 -2.57 -6.41
N ASN A 221 -3.17 -1.51 -5.60
CA ASN A 221 -4.28 -0.56 -5.67
C ASN A 221 -4.34 0.10 -7.05
N LEU A 222 -3.19 0.50 -7.60
CA LEU A 222 -3.12 1.12 -8.93
C LEU A 222 -3.46 0.11 -10.04
N ILE A 223 -2.97 -1.13 -9.94
CA ILE A 223 -3.29 -2.19 -10.90
C ILE A 223 -4.80 -2.48 -10.87
N SER A 224 -5.40 -2.57 -9.69
CA SER A 224 -6.84 -2.83 -9.53
C SER A 224 -7.69 -1.65 -10.03
N GLU A 225 -7.22 -0.43 -9.87
CA GLU A 225 -7.87 0.78 -10.37
C GLU A 225 -7.78 0.88 -11.89
N ALA A 226 -6.62 0.58 -12.45
CA ALA A 226 -6.43 0.47 -13.90
C ALA A 226 -7.36 -0.58 -14.55
N SER A 227 -7.59 -1.71 -13.86
CA SER A 227 -8.50 -2.75 -14.36
C SER A 227 -9.98 -2.34 -14.26
N ARG A 228 -10.36 -1.50 -13.30
CA ARG A 228 -11.74 -1.01 -13.12
C ARG A 228 -12.07 0.18 -14.03
N SER A 229 -11.08 0.95 -14.48
CA SER A 229 -11.30 2.17 -15.27
C SER A 229 -11.90 1.94 -16.65
N ASN A 230 -12.17 0.69 -17.03
CA ASN A 230 -12.90 0.37 -18.26
C ASN A 230 -14.43 0.56 -18.13
N GLU A 231 -14.98 0.66 -16.91
CA GLU A 231 -16.44 0.66 -16.69
C GLU A 231 -17.02 2.03 -16.31
N ASP A 232 -16.27 2.91 -15.60
CA ASP A 232 -16.83 4.20 -15.14
C ASP A 232 -15.82 5.38 -15.27
N SER A 233 -15.99 6.18 -16.31
CA SER A 233 -15.06 7.26 -16.65
C SER A 233 -15.30 8.62 -15.94
N SER A 234 -16.22 8.71 -14.98
CA SER A 234 -16.70 10.01 -14.50
C SER A 234 -16.06 10.58 -13.22
N THR A 235 -15.32 9.80 -12.44
CA THR A 235 -14.87 10.23 -11.10
C THR A 235 -13.35 10.17 -10.84
N GLN A 236 -12.53 9.91 -11.85
CA GLN A 236 -11.09 9.78 -11.67
C GLN A 236 -10.35 11.12 -11.86
N THR A 237 -9.38 11.39 -10.97
CA THR A 237 -8.44 12.51 -11.16
C THR A 237 -7.55 12.28 -12.39
N LEU A 238 -7.06 13.36 -12.99
CA LEU A 238 -6.25 13.30 -14.22
C LEU A 238 -5.01 12.40 -14.07
N ASP A 239 -4.39 12.41 -12.88
CA ASP A 239 -3.19 11.63 -12.56
C ASP A 239 -3.46 10.12 -12.50
N THR A 240 -4.62 9.70 -11.98
CA THR A 240 -4.99 8.29 -11.94
C THR A 240 -5.33 7.72 -13.31
N LYS A 241 -5.90 8.53 -14.22
CA LYS A 241 -6.17 8.13 -15.61
C LYS A 241 -4.90 7.92 -16.42
N THR A 242 -3.94 8.82 -16.32
CA THR A 242 -2.65 8.71 -17.02
C THR A 242 -1.87 7.50 -16.55
N LEU A 243 -1.86 7.24 -15.22
CA LEU A 243 -1.22 6.08 -14.63
C LEU A 243 -1.91 4.77 -15.01
N ALA A 244 -3.25 4.74 -15.04
CA ALA A 244 -4.03 3.59 -15.48
C ALA A 244 -3.76 3.27 -16.97
N LEU A 245 -3.66 4.30 -17.80
CA LEU A 245 -3.32 4.14 -19.23
C LEU A 245 -1.89 3.61 -19.41
N ALA A 246 -0.92 4.13 -18.65
CA ALA A 246 0.46 3.65 -18.65
C ALA A 246 0.54 2.17 -18.25
N LEU A 247 -0.13 1.78 -17.16
CA LEU A 247 -0.20 0.38 -16.71
C LEU A 247 -0.85 -0.54 -17.75
N ARG A 248 -1.89 -0.07 -18.42
CA ARG A 248 -2.54 -0.82 -19.51
C ARG A 248 -1.60 -1.03 -20.71
N ASN A 249 -0.79 -0.04 -21.02
CA ASN A 249 0.21 -0.16 -22.09
C ASN A 249 1.32 -1.15 -21.72
N LEU A 250 1.70 -1.24 -20.44
CA LEU A 250 2.65 -2.23 -19.92
C LEU A 250 2.09 -3.66 -19.88
N GLN A 251 0.76 -3.85 -19.95
CA GLN A 251 0.13 -5.17 -20.04
C GLN A 251 0.12 -5.75 -21.46
N LYS A 252 0.50 -4.96 -22.48
CA LYS A 252 0.66 -5.48 -23.84
C LYS A 252 1.77 -6.54 -23.85
N PRO A 253 1.62 -7.61 -24.65
CA PRO A 253 2.66 -8.61 -24.76
C PRO A 253 3.98 -7.94 -25.11
N ALA A 254 5.04 -8.34 -24.41
CA ALA A 254 6.38 -7.87 -24.72
C ALA A 254 6.67 -8.17 -26.18
N ILE A 255 7.05 -7.16 -26.95
CA ILE A 255 7.50 -7.35 -28.31
C ILE A 255 8.85 -8.06 -28.21
N GLU A 256 8.98 -9.21 -28.88
CA GLU A 256 10.24 -9.93 -28.93
C GLU A 256 11.28 -9.01 -29.59
N PHE A 257 12.43 -8.81 -28.95
CA PHE A 257 13.51 -7.99 -29.49
C PHE A 257 14.19 -8.76 -30.61
N THR A 258 13.67 -8.63 -31.85
CA THR A 258 14.39 -8.97 -33.05
C THR A 258 15.23 -7.79 -33.52
N ASP A 259 16.28 -8.03 -34.31
CA ASP A 259 17.14 -6.95 -34.81
C ASP A 259 16.33 -5.89 -35.57
N GLU A 260 15.26 -6.28 -36.24
CA GLU A 260 14.35 -5.38 -36.96
C GLU A 260 13.52 -4.53 -35.97
N ASN A 261 12.98 -5.14 -34.88
CA ASN A 261 12.22 -4.44 -33.88
C ASN A 261 13.10 -3.50 -33.04
N TRP A 262 14.37 -3.86 -32.81
CA TRP A 262 15.34 -2.99 -32.17
C TRP A 262 15.63 -1.75 -33.03
N ALA A 263 15.87 -1.91 -34.33
CA ALA A 263 16.11 -0.80 -35.23
C ALA A 263 14.90 0.15 -35.30
N THR A 264 13.67 -0.38 -35.32
CA THR A 264 12.44 0.42 -35.28
C THR A 264 12.25 1.13 -33.93
N ALA A 265 12.45 0.43 -32.82
CA ALA A 265 12.32 1.02 -31.49
C ALA A 265 13.38 2.10 -31.20
N THR A 266 14.62 1.91 -31.68
CA THR A 266 15.67 2.94 -31.56
C THR A 266 15.39 4.13 -32.47
N TYR A 267 14.86 3.89 -33.66
CA TYR A 267 14.43 4.96 -34.57
C TYR A 267 13.28 5.77 -33.97
N GLU A 268 12.24 5.12 -33.47
CA GLU A 268 11.10 5.78 -32.79
C GLU A 268 11.54 6.55 -31.55
N ALA A 269 12.38 5.94 -30.67
CA ALA A 269 12.91 6.62 -29.50
C ALA A 269 13.82 7.82 -29.81
N GLN A 270 14.52 7.79 -30.96
CA GLN A 270 15.32 8.91 -31.44
C GLN A 270 14.45 10.02 -32.04
N HIS A 271 13.30 9.67 -32.62
CA HIS A 271 12.36 10.63 -33.19
C HIS A 271 11.33 11.17 -32.19
N GLU A 272 10.98 10.42 -31.13
CA GLU A 272 10.16 10.93 -30.02
C GLU A 272 10.87 12.01 -29.19
N ASN A 273 12.20 12.08 -29.22
CA ASN A 273 12.92 13.21 -28.70
C ASN A 273 12.86 14.37 -29.70
N GLU A 274 11.77 15.11 -29.69
CA GLU A 274 11.55 16.34 -30.48
C GLU A 274 12.73 17.34 -30.40
N ALA A 275 13.59 17.21 -29.39
CA ALA A 275 14.78 18.03 -29.20
C ALA A 275 15.86 17.83 -30.29
N HIS A 276 15.75 16.82 -31.16
CA HIS A 276 16.78 16.45 -32.13
C HIS A 276 16.41 16.72 -33.58
N CYS A 277 15.17 17.16 -33.85
CA CYS A 277 14.81 17.59 -35.21
C CYS A 277 15.33 19.01 -35.50
N PRO A 278 16.32 19.19 -36.42
CA PRO A 278 16.89 20.52 -36.67
C PRO A 278 15.83 21.55 -37.11
N ILE A 279 14.81 21.09 -37.84
CA ILE A 279 13.71 21.93 -38.35
C ILE A 279 12.85 22.43 -37.19
N GLU A 280 12.48 21.54 -36.25
CA GLU A 280 11.70 21.91 -35.08
C GLU A 280 12.46 22.82 -34.10
N VAL A 281 13.76 22.57 -33.94
CA VAL A 281 14.63 23.43 -33.14
C VAL A 281 14.73 24.83 -33.77
N ALA A 282 14.85 24.91 -35.09
CA ALA A 282 14.87 26.17 -35.81
C ALA A 282 13.54 26.90 -35.70
N SER A 283 12.41 26.20 -35.91
CA SER A 283 11.05 26.76 -35.78
C SER A 283 10.76 27.25 -34.36
N LYS A 284 11.16 26.47 -33.32
CA LYS A 284 11.01 26.91 -31.92
C LYS A 284 11.86 28.14 -31.62
N ARG A 285 13.08 28.23 -32.17
CA ARG A 285 13.96 29.40 -32.01
C ARG A 285 13.37 30.64 -32.67
N GLU A 286 12.88 30.52 -33.88
CA GLU A 286 12.21 31.59 -34.61
C GLU A 286 10.95 32.08 -33.89
N LEU A 287 10.14 31.15 -33.36
CA LEU A 287 8.97 31.48 -32.53
C LEU A 287 9.36 32.26 -31.28
N VAL A 288 10.44 31.88 -30.58
CA VAL A 288 10.93 32.60 -29.40
C VAL A 288 11.38 34.01 -29.77
N GLU A 289 12.12 34.17 -30.87
CA GLU A 289 12.58 35.48 -31.36
C GLU A 289 11.40 36.40 -31.71
N GLN A 290 10.37 35.85 -32.38
CA GLN A 290 9.13 36.61 -32.70
C GLN A 290 8.36 36.99 -31.43
N LEU A 291 8.28 36.08 -30.45
CA LEU A 291 7.64 36.32 -29.16
C LEU A 291 8.36 37.45 -28.39
N GLU A 292 9.68 37.40 -28.36
CA GLU A 292 10.49 38.45 -27.73
C GLU A 292 10.30 39.82 -28.43
N ALA A 293 10.30 39.81 -29.75
CA ALA A 293 10.07 41.03 -30.56
C ALA A 293 8.68 41.62 -30.28
N ALA A 294 7.63 40.80 -30.18
CA ALA A 294 6.30 41.23 -29.81
C ALA A 294 6.21 41.78 -28.37
N LEU A 295 6.92 41.16 -27.44
CA LEU A 295 7.01 41.63 -26.04
C LEU A 295 7.70 43.01 -25.95
N LEU A 296 8.69 43.28 -26.79
CA LEU A 296 9.36 44.58 -26.83
C LEU A 296 8.46 45.72 -27.28
N GLN A 297 7.42 45.45 -28.06
CA GLN A 297 6.42 46.44 -28.48
C GLN A 297 5.38 46.77 -27.37
N LEU A 298 5.32 46.01 -26.30
CA LEU A 298 4.50 46.33 -25.14
C LEU A 298 5.15 47.42 -24.27
N SER A 299 4.31 48.15 -23.53
CA SER A 299 4.84 49.10 -22.55
C SER A 299 5.64 48.39 -21.47
N ALA A 300 6.70 49.05 -20.94
CA ALA A 300 7.58 48.43 -19.94
C ALA A 300 6.82 47.80 -18.75
N LYS A 301 5.75 48.47 -18.30
CA LYS A 301 4.91 48.01 -17.19
C LYS A 301 4.02 46.81 -17.53
N GLN A 302 3.61 46.63 -18.79
CA GLN A 302 2.85 45.47 -19.25
C GLN A 302 3.79 44.29 -19.48
N ARG A 303 4.92 44.54 -20.10
CA ARG A 303 5.97 43.53 -20.33
C ARG A 303 6.47 42.92 -19.02
N GLU A 304 6.72 43.73 -18.00
CA GLU A 304 7.15 43.26 -16.69
C GLU A 304 6.14 42.34 -16.03
N VAL A 305 4.85 42.66 -16.08
CA VAL A 305 3.78 41.83 -15.52
C VAL A 305 3.67 40.52 -16.29
N LEU A 306 3.72 40.53 -17.62
CA LEU A 306 3.66 39.30 -18.43
C LEU A 306 4.95 38.45 -18.27
N ALA A 307 6.13 39.07 -18.18
CA ALA A 307 7.38 38.37 -17.95
C ALA A 307 7.39 37.61 -16.62
N LEU A 308 6.89 38.23 -15.55
CA LEU A 308 6.76 37.54 -14.24
C LEU A 308 5.67 36.48 -14.23
N ARG A 309 4.56 36.70 -14.98
CA ARG A 309 3.46 35.73 -15.01
C ARG A 309 3.80 34.44 -15.73
N PHE A 310 4.51 34.55 -16.84
CA PHE A 310 4.81 33.46 -17.76
C PHE A 310 6.29 33.03 -17.77
N GLY A 311 7.11 33.59 -16.90
CA GLY A 311 8.54 33.23 -16.84
C GLY A 311 9.35 33.67 -18.07
N LEU A 312 8.93 34.74 -18.75
CA LEU A 312 9.60 35.21 -19.97
C LEU A 312 10.79 36.11 -19.62
N LEU A 313 11.70 36.27 -20.57
CA LEU A 313 12.91 37.12 -20.41
C LEU A 313 13.77 36.74 -19.20
N ASN A 314 13.95 35.45 -18.96
CA ASN A 314 14.71 34.87 -17.84
C ASN A 314 14.21 35.30 -16.43
N ARG A 315 12.93 35.58 -16.28
CA ARG A 315 12.29 35.88 -15.00
C ARG A 315 11.73 34.61 -14.39
N GLU A 316 11.77 34.51 -13.05
CA GLU A 316 11.06 33.44 -12.34
C GLU A 316 9.55 33.57 -12.48
N VAL A 317 8.87 32.44 -12.64
CA VAL A 317 7.40 32.39 -12.75
C VAL A 317 6.78 32.72 -11.40
N VAL A 318 5.88 33.69 -11.38
CA VAL A 318 5.06 34.04 -10.21
C VAL A 318 3.60 33.71 -10.48
N ASP A 319 3.11 32.59 -9.98
CA ASP A 319 1.79 32.02 -10.29
C ASP A 319 0.59 32.87 -9.81
N THR A 320 0.79 33.75 -8.85
CA THR A 320 -0.32 34.52 -8.26
C THR A 320 -0.24 36.01 -8.56
N LEU A 321 -1.38 36.62 -8.90
CA LEU A 321 -1.48 38.08 -9.08
C LEU A 321 -1.05 38.85 -7.83
N GLN A 322 -1.19 38.25 -6.65
CA GLN A 322 -0.78 38.85 -5.39
C GLN A 322 0.75 38.77 -5.21
N GLY A 323 1.38 37.71 -5.69
CA GLY A 323 2.84 37.58 -5.75
C GLY A 323 3.44 38.65 -6.67
N ILE A 324 2.90 38.79 -7.88
CA ILE A 324 3.32 39.82 -8.85
C ILE A 324 3.14 41.22 -8.26
N ALA A 325 2.01 41.46 -7.57
CA ALA A 325 1.74 42.74 -6.90
C ALA A 325 2.82 43.08 -5.85
N ARG A 326 3.28 42.09 -5.09
CA ARG A 326 4.37 42.28 -4.11
C ARG A 326 5.71 42.57 -4.76
N VAL A 327 6.04 41.85 -5.85
CA VAL A 327 7.31 42.05 -6.57
C VAL A 327 7.34 43.42 -7.28
N THR A 328 6.24 43.82 -7.89
CA THR A 328 6.15 45.08 -8.68
C THR A 328 5.72 46.31 -7.88
N GLY A 329 5.32 46.12 -6.60
CA GLY A 329 4.91 47.23 -5.73
C GLY A 329 3.57 47.90 -6.11
N ILE A 330 2.73 47.25 -6.91
CA ILE A 330 1.42 47.77 -7.36
C ILE A 330 0.26 46.95 -6.84
N SER A 331 -0.96 47.52 -6.82
CA SER A 331 -2.11 46.81 -6.33
C SER A 331 -2.47 45.60 -7.22
N ARG A 332 -3.03 44.54 -6.64
CA ARG A 332 -3.51 43.33 -7.36
C ARG A 332 -4.45 43.68 -8.52
N GLN A 333 -5.33 44.68 -8.31
CA GLN A 333 -6.24 45.11 -9.36
C GLN A 333 -5.52 45.76 -10.54
N GLN A 334 -4.44 46.52 -10.27
CA GLN A 334 -3.64 47.14 -11.32
C GLN A 334 -2.82 46.06 -12.07
N VAL A 335 -2.32 45.03 -11.39
CA VAL A 335 -1.68 43.89 -12.03
C VAL A 335 -2.65 43.19 -12.99
N ALA A 336 -3.86 42.83 -12.53
CA ALA A 336 -4.88 42.22 -13.38
C ALA A 336 -5.25 43.03 -14.60
N ARG A 337 -5.40 44.37 -14.42
CA ARG A 337 -5.68 45.27 -15.55
C ARG A 337 -4.52 45.35 -16.56
N ARG A 338 -3.26 45.36 -16.07
CA ARG A 338 -2.08 45.40 -16.93
C ARG A 338 -1.89 44.07 -17.66
N GLU A 339 -2.11 42.95 -16.99
CA GLU A 339 -2.09 41.60 -17.58
C GLU A 339 -3.13 41.54 -18.73
N LYS A 340 -4.41 41.83 -18.45
CA LYS A 340 -5.47 41.80 -19.47
C LYS A 340 -5.18 42.69 -20.67
N ARG A 341 -4.75 43.94 -20.43
CA ARG A 341 -4.39 44.85 -21.53
C ARG A 341 -3.11 44.42 -22.26
N GLY A 342 -2.17 43.86 -21.54
CA GLY A 342 -0.95 43.35 -22.11
C GLY A 342 -1.21 42.15 -23.03
N LEU A 343 -2.04 41.20 -22.57
CA LEU A 343 -2.45 40.03 -23.37
C LEU A 343 -3.23 40.44 -24.63
N SER A 344 -4.24 41.31 -24.49
CA SER A 344 -5.02 41.78 -25.65
C SER A 344 -4.16 42.50 -26.71
N LYS A 345 -3.21 43.33 -26.27
CA LYS A 345 -2.27 43.98 -27.19
C LYS A 345 -1.27 43.00 -27.80
N PHE A 346 -0.78 42.04 -27.00
CA PHE A 346 0.11 40.98 -27.47
C PHE A 346 -0.58 40.11 -28.53
N GLU A 347 -1.82 39.70 -28.28
CA GLU A 347 -2.64 38.91 -29.21
C GLU A 347 -2.81 39.65 -30.55
N SER A 348 -3.07 40.95 -30.53
CA SER A 348 -3.17 41.76 -31.77
C SER A 348 -1.87 41.89 -32.53
N LEU A 349 -0.72 41.84 -31.83
CA LEU A 349 0.61 41.89 -32.44
C LEU A 349 1.07 40.53 -32.98
N PHE A 350 0.61 39.45 -32.35
CA PHE A 350 1.02 38.07 -32.66
C PHE A 350 0.07 37.40 -33.69
N SER A 351 -1.16 37.88 -33.85
CA SER A 351 -2.16 37.35 -34.79
C SER A 351 -1.67 37.26 -36.27
N PRO A 352 -0.87 38.22 -36.79
CA PRO A 352 -0.38 38.10 -38.17
C PRO A 352 0.56 36.91 -38.38
N PHE A 353 1.32 36.50 -37.35
CA PHE A 353 2.26 35.40 -37.42
C PHE A 353 1.61 34.03 -37.30
N GLN A 354 0.42 33.90 -36.71
CA GLN A 354 -0.35 32.66 -36.67
C GLN A 354 -0.85 32.20 -38.06
N SER A 355 -1.07 33.13 -38.97
CA SER A 355 -1.51 32.80 -40.34
C SER A 355 -0.39 32.27 -41.24
N GLU A 356 0.88 32.41 -40.84
CA GLU A 356 2.03 31.88 -41.58
C GLU A 356 2.45 30.49 -41.10
N LEU A 357 1.96 30.04 -39.93
CA LEU A 357 2.24 28.76 -39.32
C LEU A 357 1.12 27.70 -39.53
N ALA A 358 0.00 28.06 -40.12
CA ALA A 358 -1.11 27.17 -40.48
C ALA A 358 -1.04 26.79 -41.96
#